data_30acab289ea4e10dd5762b6a767e8490
#
_entry.id   30acab289ea4e10dd5762b6a767e8490
#
_cell.length_a   1.000
_cell.length_b   1.000
_cell.length_c   1.000
_cell.angle_alpha   90.00
_cell.angle_beta   90.00
_cell.angle_gamma   90.00
#
_symmetry.space_group_name_H-M   'P 1'
#
loop_
_entity.id
_entity.type
_entity.pdbx_description
1 polymer ?
#
loop_
_entity_poly.entity_id
_entity_poly.type
_entity_poly.pdbx_seq_one_letter_code
_entity_poly.pdbx_strand_id
1 'polypeptide(L)'
;PDTGERISSPGSASRYQDVFGETLVEHPERDSRVVGVTPAMPSGCSMNLLMQAMPSRCFDVGIAEGHAVTFSAGLAAAGMVPFCNIYSTFMQRAFDNVIHDVAIQRLPVVLCLDRGGLVGEDGATHHGAFDLAYFGCIPNLTVASPLDERELRNLLYTALQSGVPFVVRYPRGKGEGAAWRDEAFERLPIGRGRRLTEGDDMAV
;
A
#
# COMPACT_ATOMS: atom_id res chain seq x y z
N PRO A 1 8.74 5.12 32.52
CA PRO A 1 7.26 5.03 32.55
C PRO A 1 6.61 6.37 32.90
N ASP A 2 7.35 7.30 33.51
CA ASP A 2 6.78 8.51 34.11
C ASP A 2 6.50 9.66 33.12
N THR A 3 7.04 9.62 31.90
CA THR A 3 6.83 10.67 30.90
C THR A 3 5.82 10.30 29.80
N GLY A 4 5.40 9.04 29.70
CA GLY A 4 4.54 8.56 28.63
C GLY A 4 5.20 8.59 27.22
N GLU A 5 6.45 8.96 27.13
CA GLU A 5 7.19 8.97 25.86
C GLU A 5 7.53 7.55 25.42
N ARG A 6 7.20 7.22 24.18
CA ARG A 6 7.66 5.98 23.53
C ARG A 6 9.17 6.07 23.30
N ILE A 7 9.93 5.28 24.04
CA ILE A 7 11.36 5.10 23.77
C ILE A 7 11.47 4.19 22.55
N SER A 8 11.79 4.75 21.39
CA SER A 8 12.22 3.95 20.24
C SER A 8 13.60 3.41 20.53
N SER A 9 13.77 2.10 20.51
CA SER A 9 15.11 1.49 20.59
C SER A 9 15.91 1.91 19.36
N PRO A 10 17.11 2.51 19.49
CA PRO A 10 17.98 2.77 18.35
C PRO A 10 18.24 1.45 17.59
N GLY A 11 18.07 1.46 16.26
CA GLY A 11 18.26 0.27 15.42
C GLY A 11 17.03 -0.64 15.29
N SER A 12 15.86 -0.24 15.77
CA SER A 12 14.62 -0.97 15.53
C SER A 12 14.19 -0.83 14.06
N ALA A 13 13.83 -1.96 13.40
CA ALA A 13 13.27 -2.00 12.06
C ALA A 13 12.05 -1.07 11.92
N SER A 14 11.87 -0.47 10.75
CA SER A 14 10.73 0.39 10.44
C SER A 14 9.44 -0.43 10.39
N ARG A 15 8.32 0.18 10.78
CA ARG A 15 7.01 -0.43 10.51
C ARG A 15 6.69 -0.25 9.03
N TYR A 16 6.05 -1.23 8.43
CA TYR A 16 5.65 -1.16 7.02
C TYR A 16 4.78 0.06 6.71
N GLN A 17 3.85 0.43 7.60
CA GLN A 17 3.04 1.65 7.44
C GLN A 17 3.90 2.93 7.40
N ASP A 18 5.01 2.99 8.14
CA ASP A 18 5.90 4.15 8.15
C ASP A 18 6.73 4.20 6.85
N VAL A 19 7.19 3.04 6.35
CA VAL A 19 7.82 2.93 5.02
C VAL A 19 6.88 3.44 3.93
N PHE A 20 5.60 3.02 3.96
CA PHE A 20 4.58 3.52 3.04
C PHE A 20 4.43 5.03 3.14
N GLY A 21 4.22 5.56 4.35
CA GLY A 21 3.95 7.00 4.55
C GLY A 21 5.12 7.89 4.14
N GLU A 22 6.35 7.52 4.52
CA GLU A 22 7.57 8.26 4.14
C GLU A 22 7.80 8.20 2.62
N THR A 23 7.65 7.01 2.01
CA THR A 23 7.77 6.85 0.55
C THR A 23 6.71 7.66 -0.19
N LEU A 24 5.49 7.70 0.34
CA LEU A 24 4.41 8.47 -0.28
C LEU A 24 4.66 10.00 -0.25
N VAL A 25 5.43 10.50 0.70
CA VAL A 25 5.85 11.93 0.71
C VAL A 25 6.89 12.21 -0.38
N GLU A 26 7.79 11.27 -0.66
CA GLU A 26 8.81 11.41 -1.70
C GLU A 26 8.23 11.39 -3.14
N HIS A 27 7.13 10.68 -3.37
CA HIS A 27 6.57 10.49 -4.71
C HIS A 27 6.02 11.77 -5.36
N PRO A 28 5.24 12.64 -4.69
CA PRO A 28 4.74 13.89 -5.28
C PRO A 28 5.83 14.88 -5.65
N GLU A 29 6.99 14.82 -5.00
CA GLU A 29 8.16 15.63 -5.37
C GLU A 29 8.73 15.21 -6.73
N ARG A 30 8.57 13.93 -7.10
CA ARG A 30 9.03 13.34 -8.36
C ARG A 30 7.96 13.34 -9.45
N ASP A 31 6.69 13.19 -9.07
CA ASP A 31 5.56 13.13 -9.98
C ASP A 31 4.36 13.89 -9.39
N SER A 32 4.09 15.04 -9.99
CA SER A 32 3.02 15.92 -9.53
C SER A 32 1.60 15.33 -9.66
N ARG A 33 1.43 14.19 -10.30
CA ARG A 33 0.14 13.50 -10.42
C ARG A 33 -0.21 12.68 -9.17
N VAL A 34 0.77 12.39 -8.29
CA VAL A 34 0.53 11.55 -7.12
C VAL A 34 -0.36 12.26 -6.10
N VAL A 35 -1.36 11.54 -5.62
CA VAL A 35 -2.26 11.94 -4.54
C VAL A 35 -2.55 10.77 -3.62
N GLY A 36 -2.84 11.04 -2.35
CA GLY A 36 -3.21 10.03 -1.35
C GLY A 36 -4.72 10.06 -1.06
N VAL A 37 -5.33 8.89 -0.88
CA VAL A 37 -6.72 8.75 -0.46
C VAL A 37 -6.81 7.72 0.66
N THR A 38 -7.55 8.03 1.72
CA THR A 38 -7.78 7.09 2.83
C THR A 38 -9.20 7.24 3.39
N PRO A 39 -9.87 6.15 3.78
CA PRO A 39 -11.16 6.20 4.47
C PRO A 39 -10.96 6.18 6.00
N ALA A 40 -10.83 7.37 6.61
CA ALA A 40 -10.74 7.60 8.06
C ALA A 40 -9.55 6.92 8.80
N MET A 41 -8.45 6.64 8.09
CA MET A 41 -7.29 5.96 8.69
C MET A 41 -5.95 6.71 8.52
N PRO A 42 -5.91 8.05 8.60
CA PRO A 42 -4.69 8.79 8.26
C PRO A 42 -3.49 8.41 9.14
N SER A 43 -3.68 8.28 10.46
CA SER A 43 -2.59 7.90 11.38
C SER A 43 -2.29 6.41 11.36
N GLY A 44 -3.31 5.57 11.14
CA GLY A 44 -3.18 4.13 11.13
C GLY A 44 -2.36 3.58 9.95
N CYS A 45 -2.40 4.28 8.82
CA CYS A 45 -1.62 3.94 7.62
C CYS A 45 -0.49 4.94 7.32
N SER A 46 -0.15 5.83 8.26
CA SER A 46 0.87 6.90 8.12
C SER A 46 0.61 7.89 6.96
N MET A 47 -0.63 7.98 6.45
CA MET A 47 -1.03 8.97 5.45
C MET A 47 -1.00 10.41 6.00
N ASN A 48 -1.07 10.55 7.34
CA ASN A 48 -0.89 11.83 8.02
C ASN A 48 0.44 12.53 7.67
N LEU A 49 1.48 11.79 7.26
CA LEU A 49 2.74 12.37 6.81
C LEU A 49 2.53 13.18 5.51
N LEU A 50 1.81 12.62 4.54
CA LEU A 50 1.47 13.33 3.31
C LEU A 50 0.50 14.49 3.59
N MET A 51 -0.48 14.31 4.48
CA MET A 51 -1.41 15.38 4.89
C MET A 51 -0.69 16.59 5.49
N GLN A 52 0.37 16.36 6.25
CA GLN A 52 1.18 17.43 6.85
C GLN A 52 2.10 18.09 5.82
N ALA A 53 2.76 17.29 4.98
CA ALA A 53 3.70 17.81 3.99
C ALA A 53 3.00 18.51 2.81
N MET A 54 1.90 17.94 2.32
CA MET A 54 1.18 18.39 1.13
C MET A 54 -0.34 18.26 1.31
N PRO A 55 -1.00 19.13 2.10
CA PRO A 55 -2.43 18.99 2.46
C PRO A 55 -3.38 18.92 1.25
N SER A 56 -3.05 19.61 0.16
CA SER A 56 -3.86 19.61 -1.08
C SER A 56 -3.76 18.32 -1.90
N ARG A 57 -2.89 17.40 -1.49
CA ARG A 57 -2.63 16.14 -2.19
C ARG A 57 -3.10 14.91 -1.43
N CYS A 58 -3.80 15.08 -0.33
CA CYS A 58 -4.27 13.98 0.49
C CYS A 58 -5.74 14.18 0.88
N PHE A 59 -6.54 13.15 0.70
CA PHE A 59 -7.98 13.18 0.89
C PHE A 59 -8.39 12.09 1.88
N ASP A 60 -9.04 12.50 2.98
CA ASP A 60 -9.75 11.60 3.87
C ASP A 60 -11.24 11.66 3.53
N VAL A 61 -11.80 10.55 3.10
CA VAL A 61 -13.20 10.46 2.67
C VAL A 61 -14.14 9.96 3.77
N GLY A 62 -13.66 9.86 5.00
CA GLY A 62 -14.42 9.27 6.12
C GLY A 62 -14.51 7.74 6.00
N ILE A 63 -15.34 7.11 6.85
CA ILE A 63 -15.52 5.64 6.86
C ILE A 63 -16.39 5.23 5.65
N ALA A 64 -15.78 5.21 4.47
CA ALA A 64 -16.47 4.96 3.21
C ALA A 64 -15.51 4.32 2.17
N GLU A 65 -15.18 3.05 2.36
CA GLU A 65 -14.16 2.35 1.57
C GLU A 65 -14.55 2.26 0.07
N GLY A 66 -15.80 1.96 -0.23
CA GLY A 66 -16.31 1.97 -1.62
C GLY A 66 -16.16 3.34 -2.27
N HIS A 67 -16.49 4.42 -1.53
CA HIS A 67 -16.30 5.79 -2.03
C HIS A 67 -14.82 6.12 -2.23
N ALA A 68 -13.93 5.68 -1.34
CA ALA A 68 -12.48 5.89 -1.50
C ALA A 68 -11.96 5.33 -2.82
N VAL A 69 -12.42 4.14 -3.21
CA VAL A 69 -12.04 3.49 -4.48
C VAL A 69 -12.65 4.23 -5.68
N THR A 70 -13.94 4.53 -5.65
CA THR A 70 -14.62 5.27 -6.74
C THR A 70 -14.05 6.67 -6.92
N PHE A 71 -13.76 7.39 -5.82
CA PHE A 71 -13.12 8.69 -5.84
C PHE A 71 -11.72 8.62 -6.45
N SER A 72 -10.94 7.59 -6.06
CA SER A 72 -9.62 7.34 -6.65
C SER A 72 -9.72 7.05 -8.15
N ALA A 73 -10.71 6.26 -8.58
CA ALA A 73 -10.95 6.02 -10.00
C ALA A 73 -11.23 7.32 -10.77
N GLY A 74 -12.05 8.21 -10.20
CA GLY A 74 -12.31 9.54 -10.78
C GLY A 74 -11.05 10.40 -10.90
N LEU A 75 -10.20 10.42 -9.88
CA LEU A 75 -8.91 11.10 -9.91
C LEU A 75 -8.00 10.53 -10.99
N ALA A 76 -7.94 9.19 -11.13
CA ALA A 76 -7.15 8.52 -12.15
C ALA A 76 -7.66 8.82 -13.57
N ALA A 77 -8.98 8.84 -13.77
CA ALA A 77 -9.59 9.24 -15.04
C ALA A 77 -9.28 10.70 -15.41
N ALA A 78 -9.06 11.56 -14.40
CA ALA A 78 -8.62 12.95 -14.58
C ALA A 78 -7.09 13.10 -14.76
N GLY A 79 -6.34 12.00 -14.86
CA GLY A 79 -4.90 11.99 -15.12
C GLY A 79 -4.01 12.00 -13.88
N MET A 80 -4.58 11.83 -12.68
CA MET A 80 -3.81 11.66 -11.44
C MET A 80 -3.39 10.20 -11.24
N VAL A 81 -2.48 9.96 -10.29
CA VAL A 81 -2.09 8.62 -9.84
C VAL A 81 -2.39 8.51 -8.35
N PRO A 82 -3.59 8.08 -7.98
CA PRO A 82 -3.99 7.97 -6.59
C PRO A 82 -3.41 6.73 -5.91
N PHE A 83 -2.87 6.92 -4.72
CA PHE A 83 -2.52 5.89 -3.76
C PHE A 83 -3.64 5.79 -2.73
N CYS A 84 -4.51 4.82 -2.91
CA CYS A 84 -5.66 4.58 -2.04
C CYS A 84 -5.31 3.55 -0.96
N ASN A 85 -5.12 4.02 0.28
CA ASN A 85 -4.72 3.15 1.38
C ASN A 85 -5.93 2.77 2.24
N ILE A 86 -6.22 1.47 2.27
CA ILE A 86 -7.31 0.86 3.04
C ILE A 86 -6.77 -0.40 3.72
N TYR A 87 -7.17 -0.68 4.97
CA TYR A 87 -6.82 -1.96 5.60
C TYR A 87 -7.40 -3.13 4.79
N SER A 88 -6.62 -4.19 4.66
CA SER A 88 -7.00 -5.37 3.87
C SER A 88 -8.40 -5.90 4.22
N THR A 89 -8.72 -6.03 5.52
CA THR A 89 -10.05 -6.49 5.94
C THR A 89 -11.18 -5.53 5.55
N PHE A 90 -10.93 -4.21 5.53
CA PHE A 90 -11.95 -3.21 5.17
C PHE A 90 -12.11 -3.05 3.65
N MET A 91 -11.08 -3.39 2.89
CA MET A 91 -11.13 -3.37 1.42
C MET A 91 -12.19 -4.33 0.86
N GLN A 92 -12.62 -5.35 1.61
CA GLN A 92 -13.72 -6.24 1.22
C GLN A 92 -15.01 -5.46 0.88
N ARG A 93 -15.26 -4.31 1.55
CA ARG A 93 -16.44 -3.47 1.29
C ARG A 93 -16.37 -2.73 -0.06
N ALA A 94 -15.17 -2.63 -0.64
CA ALA A 94 -14.93 -1.93 -1.90
C ALA A 94 -14.63 -2.87 -3.08
N PHE A 95 -14.80 -4.18 -2.90
CA PHE A 95 -14.46 -5.19 -3.90
C PHE A 95 -15.15 -4.93 -5.25
N ASP A 96 -16.44 -4.65 -5.22
CA ASP A 96 -17.23 -4.33 -6.42
C ASP A 96 -16.73 -3.05 -7.11
N ASN A 97 -16.43 -2.00 -6.33
CA ASN A 97 -15.88 -0.75 -6.87
C ASN A 97 -14.51 -0.96 -7.53
N VAL A 98 -13.66 -1.85 -6.99
CA VAL A 98 -12.38 -2.19 -7.65
C VAL A 98 -12.61 -2.82 -9.00
N ILE A 99 -13.60 -3.70 -9.15
CA ILE A 99 -13.93 -4.33 -10.44
C ILE A 99 -14.44 -3.29 -11.44
N HIS A 100 -15.52 -2.59 -11.08
CA HIS A 100 -16.26 -1.72 -12.02
C HIS A 100 -15.55 -0.39 -12.28
N ASP A 101 -15.03 0.25 -11.23
CA ASP A 101 -14.52 1.61 -11.35
C ASP A 101 -13.04 1.64 -11.73
N VAL A 102 -12.27 0.59 -11.39
CA VAL A 102 -10.82 0.57 -11.59
C VAL A 102 -10.39 -0.46 -12.65
N ALA A 103 -10.67 -1.75 -12.41
CA ALA A 103 -10.07 -2.84 -13.21
C ALA A 103 -10.65 -2.93 -14.64
N ILE A 104 -11.95 -2.81 -14.82
CA ILE A 104 -12.61 -2.80 -16.14
C ILE A 104 -12.08 -1.63 -16.97
N GLN A 105 -11.93 -0.47 -16.37
CA GLN A 105 -11.47 0.74 -17.04
C GLN A 105 -9.94 0.82 -17.15
N ARG A 106 -9.20 -0.10 -16.52
CA ARG A 106 -7.73 -0.14 -16.46
C ARG A 106 -7.11 1.17 -15.97
N LEU A 107 -7.73 1.81 -14.99
CA LEU A 107 -7.26 3.07 -14.44
C LEU A 107 -6.05 2.86 -13.52
N PRO A 108 -5.01 3.71 -13.56
CA PRO A 108 -3.78 3.58 -12.79
C PRO A 108 -3.97 3.96 -11.32
N VAL A 109 -4.86 3.26 -10.63
CA VAL A 109 -5.05 3.38 -9.18
C VAL A 109 -4.11 2.41 -8.47
N VAL A 110 -3.37 2.90 -7.49
CA VAL A 110 -2.54 2.09 -6.60
C VAL A 110 -3.30 1.83 -5.31
N LEU A 111 -3.81 0.61 -5.16
CA LEU A 111 -4.51 0.16 -3.95
C LEU A 111 -3.47 -0.35 -2.95
N CYS A 112 -3.31 0.35 -1.83
CA CYS A 112 -2.37 0.00 -0.79
C CYS A 112 -3.12 -0.67 0.36
N LEU A 113 -2.88 -1.98 0.54
CA LEU A 113 -3.54 -2.79 1.56
C LEU A 113 -2.64 -2.93 2.78
N ASP A 114 -2.85 -2.09 3.76
CA ASP A 114 -2.23 -2.23 5.07
C ASP A 114 -2.90 -3.37 5.84
N ARG A 115 -2.20 -4.00 6.77
CA ARG A 115 -2.69 -5.12 7.57
C ARG A 115 -3.03 -6.38 6.75
N GLY A 116 -2.26 -6.66 5.70
CA GLY A 116 -2.34 -7.95 5.01
C GLY A 116 -1.88 -9.11 5.89
N GLY A 117 -2.66 -10.20 5.94
CA GLY A 117 -2.36 -11.37 6.76
C GLY A 117 -2.83 -11.23 8.21
N LEU A 118 -2.13 -11.89 9.14
CA LEU A 118 -2.44 -11.86 10.57
C LEU A 118 -1.95 -10.55 11.20
N VAL A 119 -2.75 -9.96 12.06
CA VAL A 119 -2.50 -8.62 12.64
C VAL A 119 -2.25 -8.61 14.15
N GLY A 120 -2.20 -9.78 14.80
CA GLY A 120 -1.90 -9.91 16.23
C GLY A 120 -2.94 -9.21 17.12
N GLU A 121 -2.51 -8.21 17.85
CA GLU A 121 -3.33 -7.53 18.87
C GLU A 121 -4.58 -6.81 18.34
N ASP A 122 -4.64 -6.46 17.04
CA ASP A 122 -5.84 -5.87 16.45
C ASP A 122 -7.01 -6.87 16.37
N GLY A 123 -6.72 -8.17 16.48
CA GLY A 123 -7.70 -9.23 16.60
C GLY A 123 -8.33 -9.70 15.30
N ALA A 124 -9.25 -10.65 15.42
CA ALA A 124 -9.83 -11.39 14.30
C ALA A 124 -10.56 -10.52 13.27
N THR A 125 -11.15 -9.40 13.71
CA THR A 125 -11.87 -8.47 12.82
C THR A 125 -10.95 -7.70 11.88
N HIS A 126 -9.64 -7.71 12.13
CA HIS A 126 -8.64 -6.96 11.37
C HIS A 126 -7.71 -7.87 10.54
N HIS A 127 -7.86 -9.20 10.60
CA HIS A 127 -7.05 -10.10 9.78
C HIS A 127 -7.34 -9.91 8.29
N GLY A 128 -6.28 -9.66 7.51
CA GLY A 128 -6.33 -9.51 6.06
C GLY A 128 -6.10 -10.84 5.34
N ALA A 129 -7.03 -11.80 5.52
CA ALA A 129 -6.86 -13.18 5.06
C ALA A 129 -7.39 -13.44 3.64
N PHE A 130 -8.27 -12.59 3.11
CA PHE A 130 -9.01 -12.89 1.89
C PHE A 130 -8.56 -12.11 0.66
N ASP A 131 -7.75 -11.08 0.82
CA ASP A 131 -7.35 -10.15 -0.23
C ASP A 131 -6.69 -10.83 -1.44
N LEU A 132 -5.77 -11.76 -1.22
CA LEU A 132 -5.13 -12.50 -2.31
C LEU A 132 -6.13 -13.32 -3.12
N ALA A 133 -7.11 -13.94 -2.46
CA ALA A 133 -8.11 -14.75 -3.13
C ALA A 133 -9.03 -13.89 -4.00
N TYR A 134 -9.62 -12.83 -3.46
CA TYR A 134 -10.59 -12.04 -4.21
C TYR A 134 -9.93 -11.10 -5.24
N PHE A 135 -8.74 -10.59 -5.00
CA PHE A 135 -8.03 -9.81 -6.02
C PHE A 135 -7.39 -10.68 -7.12
N GLY A 136 -7.00 -11.91 -6.77
CA GLY A 136 -6.45 -12.86 -7.73
C GLY A 136 -7.42 -13.28 -8.84
N CYS A 137 -8.74 -13.10 -8.65
CA CYS A 137 -9.74 -13.40 -9.68
C CYS A 137 -10.07 -12.21 -10.59
N ILE A 138 -9.54 -11.00 -10.32
CA ILE A 138 -9.85 -9.80 -11.11
C ILE A 138 -8.84 -9.66 -12.27
N PRO A 139 -9.30 -9.70 -13.54
CA PRO A 139 -8.42 -9.42 -14.68
C PRO A 139 -7.88 -7.97 -14.66
N ASN A 140 -6.74 -7.75 -15.30
CA ASN A 140 -6.10 -6.44 -15.43
C ASN A 140 -5.57 -5.83 -14.12
N LEU A 141 -5.55 -6.58 -13.04
CA LEU A 141 -5.07 -6.15 -11.74
C LEU A 141 -3.74 -6.85 -11.42
N THR A 142 -2.71 -6.07 -11.11
CA THR A 142 -1.44 -6.60 -10.59
C THR A 142 -1.49 -6.64 -9.08
N VAL A 143 -1.18 -7.78 -8.47
CA VAL A 143 -1.14 -7.93 -7.00
C VAL A 143 0.29 -8.27 -6.58
N ALA A 144 0.85 -7.50 -5.65
CA ALA A 144 2.21 -7.68 -5.16
C ALA A 144 2.29 -7.60 -3.62
N SER A 145 3.20 -8.37 -3.04
CA SER A 145 3.57 -8.33 -1.62
C SER A 145 5.08 -8.16 -1.50
N PRO A 146 5.56 -7.23 -0.68
CA PRO A 146 7.00 -7.05 -0.44
C PRO A 146 7.55 -8.14 0.48
N LEU A 147 8.83 -8.47 0.29
CA LEU A 147 9.61 -9.30 1.19
C LEU A 147 10.05 -8.50 2.44
N ASP A 148 10.48 -7.26 2.23
CA ASP A 148 11.04 -6.37 3.24
C ASP A 148 10.67 -4.90 2.99
N GLU A 149 11.21 -3.98 3.82
CA GLU A 149 10.96 -2.54 3.73
C GLU A 149 11.44 -1.94 2.40
N ARG A 150 12.60 -2.36 1.92
CA ARG A 150 13.18 -1.88 0.65
C ARG A 150 12.32 -2.31 -0.53
N GLU A 151 11.86 -3.54 -0.51
CA GLU A 151 10.98 -4.04 -1.57
C GLU A 151 9.62 -3.35 -1.54
N LEU A 152 9.05 -3.04 -0.35
CA LEU A 152 7.82 -2.23 -0.26
C LEU A 152 8.00 -0.87 -0.96
N ARG A 153 9.09 -0.16 -0.64
CA ARG A 153 9.39 1.13 -1.27
C ARG A 153 9.51 1.03 -2.79
N ASN A 154 10.18 -0.02 -3.27
CA ASN A 154 10.35 -0.26 -4.70
C ASN A 154 9.06 -0.73 -5.40
N LEU A 155 8.18 -1.47 -4.72
CA LEU A 155 6.85 -1.82 -5.24
C LEU A 155 5.95 -0.59 -5.40
N LEU A 156 5.95 0.33 -4.43
CA LEU A 156 5.21 1.59 -4.54
C LEU A 156 5.69 2.42 -5.74
N TYR A 157 7.01 2.50 -5.93
CA TYR A 157 7.59 3.15 -7.10
C TYR A 157 7.25 2.42 -8.40
N THR A 158 7.30 1.10 -8.41
CA THR A 158 6.93 0.27 -9.57
C THR A 158 5.46 0.48 -9.94
N ALA A 159 4.58 0.52 -8.94
CA ALA A 159 3.16 0.78 -9.13
C ALA A 159 2.92 2.16 -9.75
N LEU A 160 3.60 3.22 -9.25
CA LEU A 160 3.55 4.57 -9.83
C LEU A 160 3.94 4.58 -11.32
N GLN A 161 4.95 3.80 -11.69
CA GLN A 161 5.48 3.76 -13.06
C GLN A 161 4.75 2.76 -13.98
N SER A 162 3.83 1.95 -13.43
CA SER A 162 3.20 0.85 -14.19
C SER A 162 2.14 1.33 -15.19
N GLY A 163 1.41 2.39 -14.84
CA GLY A 163 0.28 2.89 -15.63
C GLY A 163 -0.93 1.97 -15.68
N VAL A 164 -1.00 0.97 -14.82
CA VAL A 164 -2.10 -0.02 -14.72
C VAL A 164 -2.62 -0.11 -13.28
N PRO A 165 -3.82 -0.70 -13.07
CA PRO A 165 -4.31 -0.99 -11.71
C PRO A 165 -3.32 -1.86 -10.95
N PHE A 166 -2.97 -1.45 -9.74
CA PHE A 166 -1.95 -2.12 -8.95
C PHE A 166 -2.35 -2.24 -7.48
N VAL A 167 -2.18 -3.42 -6.90
CA VAL A 167 -2.37 -3.69 -5.48
C VAL A 167 -1.01 -3.95 -4.84
N VAL A 168 -0.66 -3.20 -3.82
CA VAL A 168 0.49 -3.45 -2.95
C VAL A 168 -0.03 -3.78 -1.57
N ARG A 169 0.09 -5.06 -1.15
CA ARG A 169 -0.33 -5.50 0.19
C ARG A 169 0.88 -5.71 1.10
N TYR A 170 0.81 -5.25 2.33
CA TYR A 170 1.89 -5.39 3.30
C TYR A 170 1.35 -5.64 4.72
N PRO A 171 2.14 -6.29 5.60
CA PRO A 171 1.67 -6.68 6.91
C PRO A 171 1.66 -5.50 7.90
N ARG A 172 0.92 -5.67 8.98
CA ARG A 172 1.05 -4.86 10.19
C ARG A 172 2.35 -5.24 10.91
N GLY A 173 3.08 -4.26 11.38
CA GLY A 173 4.27 -4.48 12.21
C GLY A 173 5.56 -3.96 11.61
N LYS A 174 6.65 -4.38 12.22
CA LYS A 174 8.00 -4.02 11.80
C LYS A 174 8.47 -4.97 10.71
N GLY A 175 9.33 -4.45 9.83
CA GLY A 175 10.03 -5.25 8.84
C GLY A 175 11.25 -5.97 9.43
N GLU A 176 12.12 -6.44 8.53
CA GLU A 176 13.32 -7.21 8.86
C GLU A 176 14.55 -6.32 9.14
N GLY A 177 14.44 -5.00 9.00
CA GLY A 177 15.53 -4.05 9.17
C GLY A 177 16.36 -3.82 7.92
N ALA A 178 15.80 -4.07 6.74
CA ALA A 178 16.46 -3.75 5.48
C ALA A 178 16.69 -2.24 5.35
N ALA A 179 17.86 -1.85 4.83
CA ALA A 179 18.12 -0.45 4.50
C ALA A 179 17.26 -0.04 3.30
N TRP A 180 16.52 1.06 3.44
CA TRP A 180 15.62 1.54 2.40
C TRP A 180 15.59 3.07 2.26
N ARG A 181 15.89 3.81 3.35
CA ARG A 181 16.02 5.27 3.30
C ARG A 181 17.27 5.65 2.51
N ASP A 182 17.19 6.75 1.79
CA ASP A 182 18.31 7.29 0.98
C ASP A 182 18.81 6.35 -0.14
N GLU A 183 18.15 5.21 -0.34
CA GLU A 183 18.42 4.31 -1.46
C GLU A 183 17.76 4.80 -2.76
N ALA A 184 18.38 4.53 -3.89
CA ALA A 184 17.75 4.80 -5.18
C ALA A 184 16.51 3.92 -5.37
N PHE A 185 15.45 4.47 -5.98
CA PHE A 185 14.30 3.67 -6.37
C PHE A 185 14.66 2.70 -7.49
N GLU A 186 14.21 1.47 -7.34
CA GLU A 186 14.36 0.42 -8.34
C GLU A 186 12.98 0.01 -8.86
N ARG A 187 12.83 -0.05 -10.19
CA ARG A 187 11.61 -0.60 -10.80
C ARG A 187 11.72 -2.13 -10.85
N LEU A 188 10.81 -2.79 -10.15
CA LEU A 188 10.77 -4.25 -10.09
C LEU A 188 10.07 -4.84 -11.32
N PRO A 189 10.54 -6.00 -11.84
CA PRO A 189 9.92 -6.64 -13.00
C PRO A 189 8.58 -7.27 -12.60
N ILE A 190 7.49 -6.79 -13.20
CA ILE A 190 6.13 -7.32 -12.99
C ILE A 190 6.02 -8.71 -13.63
N GLY A 191 5.39 -9.65 -12.91
CA GLY A 191 5.15 -11.01 -13.41
C GLY A 191 6.36 -11.93 -13.37
N ARG A 192 7.45 -11.54 -12.69
CA ARG A 192 8.62 -12.39 -12.48
C ARG A 192 8.78 -12.73 -11.00
N GLY A 193 8.89 -14.03 -10.70
CA GLY A 193 9.29 -14.50 -9.38
C GLY A 193 10.81 -14.42 -9.21
N ARG A 194 11.24 -14.45 -7.96
CA ARG A 194 12.66 -14.57 -7.57
C ARG A 194 12.82 -15.85 -6.77
N ARG A 195 13.78 -16.70 -7.18
CA ARG A 195 14.14 -17.85 -6.37
C ARG A 195 14.90 -17.38 -5.14
N LEU A 196 14.41 -17.70 -3.95
CA LEU A 196 14.99 -17.32 -2.66
C LEU A 196 15.99 -18.37 -2.16
N THR A 197 15.69 -19.65 -2.39
CA THR A 197 16.54 -20.78 -1.98
C THR A 197 16.64 -21.80 -3.11
N GLU A 198 17.76 -22.52 -3.15
CA GLU A 198 17.94 -23.65 -4.04
C GLU A 198 17.36 -24.92 -3.36
N GLY A 199 16.84 -25.83 -4.18
CA GLY A 199 16.30 -27.11 -3.73
C GLY A 199 15.74 -27.90 -4.90
N ASP A 200 15.69 -29.22 -4.75
CA ASP A 200 15.27 -30.14 -5.83
C ASP A 200 13.94 -30.87 -5.52
N ASP A 201 13.46 -30.82 -4.26
CA ASP A 201 12.33 -31.64 -3.84
C ASP A 201 10.99 -30.93 -3.99
N MET A 202 10.91 -29.61 -3.71
CA MET A 202 9.66 -28.85 -3.74
C MET A 202 9.90 -27.36 -4.00
N ALA A 203 9.01 -26.77 -4.79
CA ALA A 203 8.87 -25.31 -4.89
C ALA A 203 7.70 -24.82 -4.04
N VAL A 204 7.93 -23.82 -3.22
CA VAL A 204 6.92 -23.17 -2.35
C VAL A 204 6.77 -21.72 -2.77
#